data_c153f8cfd4b78b44d1f85d83c3908389
#
_entry.id   c153f8cfd4b78b44d1f85d83c3908389
#
_cell.length_a   1.000
_cell.length_b   1.000
_cell.length_c   1.000
_cell.angle_alpha   90.00
_cell.angle_beta   90.00
_cell.angle_gamma   90.00
#
_symmetry.space_group_name_H-M   'P 1'
#
loop_
_entity.id
_entity.type
_entity.pdbx_description
1 polymer ?
#
loop_
_entity_poly.entity_id
_entity_poly.type
_entity_poly.pdbx_seq_one_letter_code
_entity_poly.pdbx_strand_id
1 'polypeptide(L)'
;MNRAIDKLFRIFQNANFSISVSDELNTYLSEKKFDGQFFYSYIQKFIMRRMIEDPNGFLAWIPSGDGLTDPSKKVDVEPVLIMSDQIKVLDENIITWETENEHSMVRVNGRNVEDGCIYYSLTETGFYRHEQFGSKIDRKFNTVLIYEHNIGMVPAIVLGGDYTDENFFDSYFSAFVPFANEAIRQYSDWTAVMTTSAFPYREEQAETCDAKGCRNGIVYNSDTDEHDRCGTCKGSGRVISRSPFGVFIREKGNSAMGETTSSEPMLRFISPPVDIIKYSGEAWETLLRKAEDALHLTTIDEAQSGTAKQIDREDSFSQLTKISNNVFDEIIYRSLVFIEKYRNVVEPSDPIIVKPISFSMKSESDLIDEITKLSDKNAPVAFLVESTKDLARKRFSGNKSVSRIVEILVSYDPIFNLNTKDKQMLLASGTIRKDDLLKSLFAYKTLAGLVALNGTQFLEQPLGDIFNQLDLAMSPILESYIPKTIINVDDEFGGDTELARQRAQAQANLKGTVGGVQGILQIQQSVSQGITQRDAALTLLQTIYGFDFAQAENILGTPIETPVTA
;
A
#
# COMPACT_ATOMS: atom_id res chain seq x y z
N MET A 1 8.38 12.55 0.03
CA MET A 1 7.86 12.34 -1.33
C MET A 1 7.74 10.85 -1.67
N ASN A 2 8.79 10.05 -1.75
CA ASN A 2 8.69 8.63 -2.11
C ASN A 2 7.68 7.83 -1.27
N ARG A 3 7.65 8.03 0.07
CA ARG A 3 6.67 7.36 0.96
C ARG A 3 5.21 7.71 0.62
N ALA A 4 4.93 8.96 0.27
CA ALA A 4 3.59 9.40 -0.12
C ALA A 4 3.20 8.82 -1.50
N ILE A 5 4.12 8.85 -2.45
CA ILE A 5 3.95 8.21 -3.77
C ILE A 5 3.71 6.70 -3.62
N ASP A 6 4.49 6.01 -2.78
CA ASP A 6 4.32 4.59 -2.52
C ASP A 6 2.95 4.26 -1.88
N LYS A 7 2.43 5.13 -1.01
CA LYS A 7 1.08 4.98 -0.45
C LYS A 7 0.02 5.04 -1.55
N LEU A 8 0.10 6.03 -2.46
CA LEU A 8 -0.79 6.13 -3.61
C LEU A 8 -0.70 4.91 -4.52
N PHE A 9 0.50 4.46 -4.86
CA PHE A 9 0.69 3.29 -5.72
C PHE A 9 0.11 2.01 -5.12
N ARG A 10 0.24 1.79 -3.81
CA ARG A 10 -0.39 0.65 -3.14
C ARG A 10 -1.91 0.66 -3.26
N ILE A 11 -2.52 1.83 -3.23
CA ILE A 11 -3.97 1.98 -3.39
C ILE A 11 -4.38 1.54 -4.80
N PHE A 12 -3.66 2.00 -5.84
CA PHE A 12 -3.92 1.57 -7.21
C PHE A 12 -3.62 0.08 -7.45
N GLN A 13 -2.57 -0.48 -6.86
CA GLN A 13 -2.25 -1.91 -6.96
C GLN A 13 -3.34 -2.80 -6.37
N ASN A 14 -4.03 -2.32 -5.34
CA ASN A 14 -5.10 -3.06 -4.66
C ASN A 14 -6.49 -2.73 -5.20
N ALA A 15 -6.60 -1.81 -6.16
CA ALA A 15 -7.87 -1.42 -6.73
C ALA A 15 -8.37 -2.49 -7.74
N ASN A 16 -9.67 -2.77 -7.68
CA ASN A 16 -10.30 -3.66 -8.65
C ASN A 16 -10.61 -2.90 -9.92
N PHE A 17 -9.90 -3.22 -10.97
CA PHE A 17 -10.19 -2.75 -12.31
C PHE A 17 -10.14 -3.91 -13.30
N SER A 18 -10.82 -3.78 -14.41
CA SER A 18 -10.69 -4.70 -15.53
C SER A 18 -10.56 -3.92 -16.83
N ILE A 19 -9.75 -4.44 -17.72
CA ILE A 19 -9.51 -3.87 -19.03
C ILE A 19 -9.69 -5.00 -20.03
N SER A 20 -10.60 -4.80 -20.97
CA SER A 20 -10.89 -5.71 -22.05
C SER A 20 -10.49 -5.04 -23.36
N VAL A 21 -9.63 -5.69 -24.12
CA VAL A 21 -9.13 -5.26 -25.43
C VAL A 21 -9.25 -6.42 -26.42
N SER A 22 -9.00 -6.19 -27.69
CA SER A 22 -8.96 -7.25 -28.71
C SER A 22 -7.96 -8.36 -28.32
N ASP A 23 -8.23 -9.61 -28.69
CA ASP A 23 -7.36 -10.77 -28.34
C ASP A 23 -5.94 -10.56 -28.88
N GLU A 24 -5.80 -9.97 -30.05
CA GLU A 24 -4.50 -9.67 -30.64
C GLU A 24 -3.71 -8.66 -29.79
N LEU A 25 -4.36 -7.57 -29.37
CA LEU A 25 -3.74 -6.56 -28.53
C LEU A 25 -3.40 -7.13 -27.15
N ASN A 26 -4.28 -7.93 -26.57
CA ASN A 26 -4.05 -8.61 -25.29
C ASN A 26 -2.82 -9.52 -25.34
N THR A 27 -2.68 -10.30 -26.42
CA THR A 27 -1.51 -11.16 -26.64
C THR A 27 -0.24 -10.32 -26.72
N TYR A 28 -0.25 -9.24 -27.53
CA TYR A 28 0.90 -8.35 -27.64
C TYR A 28 1.31 -7.74 -26.29
N LEU A 29 0.36 -7.21 -25.54
CA LEU A 29 0.63 -6.59 -24.22
C LEU A 29 1.11 -7.59 -23.15
N SER A 30 0.76 -8.88 -23.30
CA SER A 30 1.22 -9.95 -22.41
C SER A 30 2.65 -10.40 -22.70
N GLU A 31 3.12 -10.23 -23.93
CA GLU A 31 4.45 -10.64 -24.38
C GLU A 31 5.46 -9.47 -24.35
N LYS A 32 5.04 -8.29 -24.79
CA LYS A 32 5.90 -7.10 -24.89
C LYS A 32 6.17 -6.50 -23.52
N LYS A 33 7.44 -6.21 -23.27
CA LYS A 33 7.90 -5.47 -22.10
C LYS A 33 8.34 -4.05 -22.49
N PHE A 34 7.90 -3.09 -21.72
CA PHE A 34 8.25 -1.68 -21.82
C PHE A 34 9.19 -1.36 -20.64
N ASP A 35 10.42 -0.98 -20.91
CA ASP A 35 11.47 -0.83 -19.88
C ASP A 35 11.55 -2.01 -18.89
N GLY A 36 11.46 -3.24 -19.42
CA GLY A 36 11.49 -4.46 -18.63
C GLY A 36 10.22 -4.78 -17.83
N GLN A 37 9.16 -3.99 -17.95
CA GLN A 37 7.88 -4.18 -17.27
C GLN A 37 6.76 -4.46 -18.27
N PHE A 38 5.75 -5.22 -17.86
CA PHE A 38 4.51 -5.32 -18.62
C PHE A 38 3.74 -3.99 -18.61
N PHE A 39 2.90 -3.75 -19.60
CA PHE A 39 2.23 -2.47 -19.85
C PHE A 39 1.65 -1.81 -18.60
N TYR A 40 0.80 -2.50 -17.84
CA TYR A 40 0.17 -1.94 -16.64
C TYR A 40 1.19 -1.65 -15.53
N SER A 41 2.16 -2.52 -15.35
CA SER A 41 3.24 -2.31 -14.38
C SER A 41 4.13 -1.13 -14.78
N TYR A 42 4.34 -0.90 -16.09
CA TYR A 42 5.05 0.24 -16.60
C TYR A 42 4.29 1.54 -16.28
N ILE A 43 2.99 1.61 -16.61
CA ILE A 43 2.16 2.77 -16.28
C ILE A 43 2.20 3.06 -14.77
N GLN A 44 2.00 2.07 -13.93
CA GLN A 44 1.99 2.26 -12.47
C GLN A 44 3.34 2.71 -11.90
N LYS A 45 4.45 2.14 -12.38
CA LYS A 45 5.77 2.41 -11.78
C LYS A 45 6.44 3.67 -12.31
N PHE A 46 6.28 3.94 -13.61
CA PHE A 46 7.00 5.01 -14.28
C PHE A 46 6.09 6.20 -14.60
N ILE A 47 4.95 5.96 -15.25
CA ILE A 47 4.10 7.05 -15.74
C ILE A 47 3.42 7.78 -14.59
N MET A 48 2.81 7.07 -13.64
CA MET A 48 2.16 7.70 -12.48
C MET A 48 3.15 8.53 -11.66
N ARG A 49 4.39 8.08 -11.56
CA ARG A 49 5.43 8.85 -10.89
C ARG A 49 5.75 10.14 -11.65
N ARG A 50 5.93 10.05 -12.97
CA ARG A 50 6.20 11.21 -13.81
C ARG A 50 5.04 12.20 -13.87
N MET A 51 3.82 11.73 -13.87
CA MET A 51 2.62 12.56 -13.75
C MET A 51 2.64 13.45 -12.49
N ILE A 52 3.19 12.93 -11.37
CA ILE A 52 3.35 13.70 -10.14
C ILE A 52 4.52 14.69 -10.24
N GLU A 53 5.63 14.28 -10.86
CA GLU A 53 6.84 15.09 -10.98
C GLU A 53 6.69 16.22 -12.02
N ASP A 54 6.09 15.92 -13.17
CA ASP A 54 5.89 16.85 -14.29
C ASP A 54 4.54 16.59 -14.98
N PRO A 55 3.45 17.17 -14.48
CA PRO A 55 2.10 16.98 -15.04
C PRO A 55 1.96 17.54 -16.47
N ASN A 56 2.82 18.46 -16.87
CA ASN A 56 2.82 19.07 -18.22
C ASN A 56 3.72 18.33 -19.20
N GLY A 57 4.37 17.26 -18.78
CA GLY A 57 5.08 16.34 -19.66
C GLY A 57 4.13 15.47 -20.49
N PHE A 58 4.67 14.76 -21.45
CA PHE A 58 3.91 13.91 -22.36
C PHE A 58 4.43 12.48 -22.36
N LEU A 59 3.51 11.53 -22.48
CA LEU A 59 3.80 10.16 -22.87
C LEU A 59 3.55 10.02 -24.38
N ALA A 60 4.60 9.89 -25.17
CA ALA A 60 4.51 9.64 -26.59
C ALA A 60 4.73 8.16 -26.90
N TRP A 61 3.95 7.63 -27.84
CA TRP A 61 4.13 6.28 -28.37
C TRP A 61 4.78 6.38 -29.74
N ILE A 62 6.01 5.89 -29.85
CA ILE A 62 6.79 5.94 -31.10
C ILE A 62 6.98 4.53 -31.68
N PRO A 63 7.02 4.42 -33.00
CA PRO A 63 7.32 3.14 -33.64
C PRO A 63 8.79 2.74 -33.38
N SER A 64 9.00 1.44 -33.12
CA SER A 64 10.32 0.86 -32.87
C SER A 64 10.55 -0.36 -33.75
N GLY A 65 11.83 -0.69 -34.01
CA GLY A 65 12.26 -1.88 -34.74
C GLY A 65 12.82 -1.61 -36.14
N ASP A 66 13.34 -2.68 -36.74
CA ASP A 66 13.90 -2.64 -38.11
C ASP A 66 12.77 -2.73 -39.14
N GLY A 67 12.87 -1.90 -40.20
CA GLY A 67 11.94 -1.97 -41.35
C GLY A 67 10.73 -1.06 -41.29
N LEU A 68 10.85 0.11 -40.69
CA LEU A 68 9.82 1.16 -40.60
C LEU A 68 9.52 1.81 -41.98
N THR A 69 9.37 1.02 -43.06
CA THR A 69 9.17 1.53 -44.41
C THR A 69 7.77 1.35 -44.96
N ASP A 70 6.92 0.60 -44.25
CA ASP A 70 5.58 0.22 -44.72
C ASP A 70 4.53 0.46 -43.63
N PRO A 71 3.69 1.51 -43.78
CA PRO A 71 2.66 1.85 -42.79
C PRO A 71 1.56 0.77 -42.64
N SER A 72 1.47 -0.18 -43.56
CA SER A 72 0.49 -1.26 -43.50
C SER A 72 0.94 -2.44 -42.62
N LYS A 73 2.20 -2.48 -42.24
CA LYS A 73 2.74 -3.55 -41.41
C LYS A 73 2.51 -3.29 -39.93
N LYS A 74 2.43 -4.39 -39.16
CA LYS A 74 2.40 -4.36 -37.69
C LYS A 74 3.76 -3.88 -37.18
N VAL A 75 3.78 -2.74 -36.50
CA VAL A 75 4.99 -2.13 -35.98
C VAL A 75 5.01 -2.27 -34.47
N ASP A 76 6.17 -2.55 -33.91
CA ASP A 76 6.35 -2.47 -32.47
C ASP A 76 6.39 -1.01 -32.03
N VAL A 77 5.96 -0.76 -30.81
CA VAL A 77 5.93 0.59 -30.25
C VAL A 77 6.71 0.65 -28.94
N GLU A 78 7.26 1.82 -28.68
CA GLU A 78 7.94 2.13 -27.43
C GLU A 78 7.43 3.44 -26.85
N PRO A 79 7.28 3.50 -25.51
CA PRO A 79 6.91 4.73 -24.83
C PRO A 79 8.11 5.65 -24.70
N VAL A 80 7.92 6.93 -24.98
CA VAL A 80 8.89 7.99 -24.72
C VAL A 80 8.24 9.00 -23.77
N LEU A 81 8.91 9.25 -22.65
CA LEU A 81 8.53 10.31 -21.74
C LEU A 81 9.22 11.60 -22.14
N ILE A 82 8.44 12.61 -22.46
CA ILE A 82 8.88 13.94 -22.87
C ILE A 82 8.60 14.87 -21.69
N MET A 83 9.65 15.42 -21.11
CA MET A 83 9.52 16.38 -20.01
C MET A 83 9.09 17.74 -20.55
N SER A 84 8.38 18.53 -19.77
CA SER A 84 7.85 19.83 -20.20
C SER A 84 8.93 20.81 -20.64
N ASP A 85 10.12 20.77 -20.06
CA ASP A 85 11.27 21.60 -20.43
C ASP A 85 11.94 21.19 -21.77
N GLN A 86 11.73 19.96 -22.20
CA GLN A 86 12.22 19.44 -23.49
C GLN A 86 11.33 19.87 -24.66
N ILE A 87 10.07 20.25 -24.41
CA ILE A 87 9.10 20.60 -25.43
C ILE A 87 9.48 21.95 -26.06
N LYS A 88 9.59 21.97 -27.37
CA LYS A 88 9.93 23.18 -28.15
C LYS A 88 8.75 23.71 -28.96
N VAL A 89 7.90 22.82 -29.43
CA VAL A 89 6.66 23.16 -30.14
C VAL A 89 5.56 22.25 -29.64
N LEU A 90 4.44 22.83 -29.29
CA LEU A 90 3.23 22.12 -28.92
C LEU A 90 2.05 22.80 -29.60
N ASP A 91 1.36 22.06 -30.46
CA ASP A 91 0.13 22.47 -31.11
C ASP A 91 -0.78 21.24 -31.24
N GLU A 92 -2.04 21.43 -31.61
CA GLU A 92 -3.02 20.34 -31.77
C GLU A 92 -2.53 19.20 -32.67
N ASN A 93 -1.75 19.52 -33.69
CA ASN A 93 -1.33 18.59 -34.74
C ASN A 93 0.14 18.20 -34.67
N ILE A 94 0.91 18.73 -33.73
CA ILE A 94 2.34 18.47 -33.65
C ILE A 94 2.88 18.66 -32.24
N ILE A 95 3.73 17.72 -31.79
CA ILE A 95 4.61 17.91 -30.66
C ILE A 95 6.06 17.75 -31.12
N THR A 96 6.91 18.72 -30.75
CA THR A 96 8.35 18.69 -31.05
C THR A 96 9.13 18.82 -29.74
N TRP A 97 10.10 17.93 -29.54
CA TRP A 97 10.95 17.95 -28.34
C TRP A 97 12.43 17.77 -28.67
N GLU A 98 13.27 18.21 -27.77
CA GLU A 98 14.72 18.08 -27.81
C GLU A 98 15.17 16.92 -26.92
N THR A 99 16.10 16.10 -27.39
CA THR A 99 16.70 15.04 -26.60
C THR A 99 18.02 15.49 -25.98
N GLU A 100 18.15 15.39 -24.64
CA GLU A 100 19.33 15.85 -23.90
C GLU A 100 20.64 15.13 -24.25
N ASN A 101 20.58 13.92 -24.84
CA ASN A 101 21.73 13.02 -24.94
C ASN A 101 22.27 12.80 -26.34
N GLU A 102 21.69 13.40 -27.35
CA GLU A 102 22.14 13.21 -28.74
C GLU A 102 22.75 14.50 -29.31
N HIS A 103 23.99 14.77 -28.94
CA HIS A 103 24.83 15.66 -29.75
C HIS A 103 25.28 14.91 -31.00
N SER A 104 24.61 15.13 -32.11
CA SER A 104 25.09 14.53 -33.34
C SER A 104 26.25 15.32 -33.92
N MET A 105 27.30 14.59 -34.24
CA MET A 105 28.26 15.08 -35.21
C MET A 105 27.59 15.10 -36.58
N VAL A 106 26.92 16.18 -36.90
CA VAL A 106 26.31 16.36 -38.26
C VAL A 106 27.43 16.60 -39.24
N ARG A 107 27.55 15.73 -40.24
CA ARG A 107 28.47 15.93 -41.37
C ARG A 107 27.87 16.90 -42.37
N VAL A 108 28.27 18.16 -42.31
CA VAL A 108 27.91 19.17 -43.31
C VAL A 108 29.13 19.41 -44.23
N ASN A 109 28.96 19.17 -45.51
CA ASN A 109 30.02 19.33 -46.52
C ASN A 109 31.34 18.61 -46.17
N GLY A 110 31.24 17.42 -45.61
CA GLY A 110 32.41 16.60 -45.27
C GLY A 110 33.14 16.99 -43.98
N ARG A 111 32.70 18.02 -43.26
CA ARG A 111 33.21 18.43 -41.94
C ARG A 111 32.25 18.06 -40.83
N ASN A 112 32.76 17.50 -39.76
CA ASN A 112 31.99 17.27 -38.54
C ASN A 112 31.73 18.64 -37.88
N VAL A 113 30.46 19.00 -37.72
CA VAL A 113 30.05 20.20 -36.96
C VAL A 113 29.66 19.74 -35.59
N GLU A 114 30.48 20.05 -34.58
CA GLU A 114 30.14 19.91 -33.18
C GLU A 114 29.15 21.02 -32.84
N ASP A 115 28.06 20.71 -32.12
CA ASP A 115 26.95 21.56 -31.65
C ASP A 115 25.62 21.45 -32.42
N GLY A 116 25.27 20.27 -32.92
CA GLY A 116 23.92 20.04 -33.44
C GLY A 116 22.96 19.50 -32.41
N CYS A 117 21.87 20.19 -32.11
CA CYS A 117 20.75 19.62 -31.36
C CYS A 117 19.91 18.73 -32.27
N ILE A 118 19.43 17.63 -31.74
CA ILE A 118 18.46 16.76 -32.42
C ILE A 118 17.08 17.00 -31.80
N TYR A 119 16.11 17.22 -32.68
CA TYR A 119 14.72 17.34 -32.32
C TYR A 119 13.94 16.21 -32.94
N TYR A 120 12.93 15.74 -32.24
CA TYR A 120 11.95 14.80 -32.78
C TYR A 120 10.58 15.47 -32.83
N SER A 121 9.81 15.16 -33.87
CA SER A 121 8.43 15.63 -33.97
C SER A 121 7.50 14.46 -34.25
N LEU A 122 6.39 14.44 -33.53
CA LEU A 122 5.23 13.61 -33.82
C LEU A 122 4.13 14.50 -34.36
N THR A 123 3.56 14.09 -35.49
CA THR A 123 2.41 14.74 -36.12
C THR A 123 1.25 13.74 -36.22
N GLU A 124 0.12 14.15 -36.76
CA GLU A 124 -1.01 13.26 -37.05
C GLU A 124 -0.67 12.14 -38.04
N THR A 125 0.35 12.33 -38.88
CA THR A 125 0.68 11.43 -39.99
C THR A 125 2.09 10.85 -39.96
N GLY A 126 2.98 11.35 -39.10
CA GLY A 126 4.35 10.87 -39.12
C GLY A 126 5.22 11.19 -37.92
N PHE A 127 6.30 10.46 -37.82
CA PHE A 127 7.37 10.65 -36.86
C PHE A 127 8.63 11.12 -37.58
N TYR A 128 9.16 12.27 -37.19
CA TYR A 128 10.25 12.97 -37.87
C TYR A 128 11.42 13.20 -36.93
N ARG A 129 12.62 13.19 -37.49
CA ARG A 129 13.86 13.62 -36.83
C ARG A 129 14.40 14.87 -37.54
N HIS A 130 14.72 15.89 -36.75
CA HIS A 130 15.29 17.14 -37.23
C HIS A 130 16.68 17.32 -36.65
N GLU A 131 17.67 17.41 -37.49
CA GLU A 131 19.05 17.67 -37.12
C GLU A 131 19.36 19.15 -37.34
N GLN A 132 19.62 19.90 -36.30
CA GLN A 132 20.02 21.29 -36.39
C GLN A 132 21.50 21.37 -36.75
N PHE A 133 21.83 22.23 -37.70
CA PHE A 133 23.20 22.55 -38.07
C PHE A 133 23.34 24.03 -38.39
N GLY A 134 24.59 24.55 -38.44
CA GLY A 134 24.87 25.95 -38.76
C GLY A 134 25.24 26.78 -37.52
N SER A 135 25.38 28.10 -37.71
CA SER A 135 25.73 29.04 -36.63
C SER A 135 24.49 29.40 -35.80
N LYS A 136 24.67 29.98 -34.62
CA LYS A 136 23.57 30.49 -33.78
C LYS A 136 22.68 31.50 -34.47
N ILE A 137 23.19 32.17 -35.54
CA ILE A 137 22.47 33.20 -36.28
C ILE A 137 21.78 32.63 -37.54
N ASP A 138 22.37 31.60 -38.16
CA ASP A 138 21.85 30.94 -39.37
C ASP A 138 21.63 29.43 -39.09
N ARG A 139 20.54 29.15 -38.36
CA ARG A 139 20.15 27.78 -38.04
C ARG A 139 19.45 27.13 -39.22
N LYS A 140 19.94 25.96 -39.59
CA LYS A 140 19.33 25.12 -40.65
C LYS A 140 18.97 23.77 -40.05
N PHE A 141 17.94 23.17 -40.62
CA PHE A 141 17.47 21.85 -40.19
C PHE A 141 17.50 20.88 -41.36
N ASN A 142 18.00 19.70 -41.11
CA ASN A 142 17.83 18.54 -41.96
C ASN A 142 16.69 17.69 -41.37
N THR A 143 15.58 17.58 -42.08
CA THR A 143 14.40 16.85 -41.61
C THR A 143 14.33 15.50 -42.29
N VAL A 144 14.26 14.44 -41.54
CA VAL A 144 14.12 13.07 -42.01
C VAL A 144 12.83 12.48 -41.46
N LEU A 145 11.97 11.99 -42.36
CA LEU A 145 10.80 11.19 -41.98
C LEU A 145 11.31 9.81 -41.54
N ILE A 146 11.06 9.44 -40.28
CA ILE A 146 11.42 8.14 -39.75
C ILE A 146 10.32 7.11 -40.07
N TYR A 147 9.07 7.49 -39.88
CA TYR A 147 7.93 6.62 -40.09
C TYR A 147 6.67 7.42 -40.41
N GLU A 148 5.94 6.98 -41.41
CA GLU A 148 4.60 7.49 -41.77
C GLU A 148 3.55 6.58 -41.09
N HIS A 149 2.61 7.17 -40.38
CA HIS A 149 1.55 6.40 -39.68
C HIS A 149 0.17 6.97 -40.02
N ASN A 150 -0.84 6.11 -39.99
CA ASN A 150 -2.23 6.47 -40.30
C ASN A 150 -3.10 6.57 -39.02
N ILE A 151 -2.55 7.10 -37.95
CA ILE A 151 -3.26 7.17 -36.68
C ILE A 151 -4.34 8.26 -36.72
N GLY A 152 -4.12 9.35 -37.48
CA GLY A 152 -5.05 10.47 -37.64
C GLY A 152 -5.12 11.38 -36.42
N MET A 153 -4.16 11.26 -35.50
CA MET A 153 -3.95 12.13 -34.35
C MET A 153 -2.50 12.00 -33.86
N VAL A 154 -2.01 12.98 -33.13
CA VAL A 154 -0.67 12.95 -32.54
C VAL A 154 -0.64 11.85 -31.46
N PRO A 155 0.22 10.82 -31.58
CA PRO A 155 0.26 9.71 -30.62
C PRO A 155 1.06 10.09 -29.35
N ALA A 156 0.65 11.18 -28.72
CA ALA A 156 1.20 11.70 -27.48
C ALA A 156 0.07 12.09 -26.53
N ILE A 157 0.25 11.84 -25.27
CA ILE A 157 -0.74 12.05 -24.21
C ILE A 157 -0.10 12.94 -23.16
N VAL A 158 -0.75 14.05 -22.78
CA VAL A 158 -0.31 14.84 -21.64
C VAL A 158 -0.45 14.01 -20.37
N LEU A 159 0.54 14.06 -19.49
CA LEU A 159 0.50 13.30 -18.24
C LEU A 159 -0.64 13.77 -17.33
N GLY A 160 -0.90 15.11 -17.31
CA GLY A 160 -2.03 15.69 -16.62
C GLY A 160 -1.86 15.77 -15.11
N GLY A 161 -2.68 16.60 -14.51
CA GLY A 161 -2.69 16.89 -13.08
C GLY A 161 -3.99 17.56 -12.67
N ASP A 162 -3.96 18.39 -11.63
CA ASP A 162 -5.05 19.30 -11.32
C ASP A 162 -5.03 20.46 -12.33
N TYR A 163 -6.19 20.69 -12.95
CA TYR A 163 -6.32 21.72 -13.98
C TYR A 163 -6.30 23.11 -13.36
N THR A 164 -5.33 23.93 -13.74
CA THR A 164 -5.13 25.25 -13.17
C THR A 164 -5.51 26.37 -14.14
N ASP A 165 -5.18 26.20 -15.43
CA ASP A 165 -5.40 27.17 -16.48
C ASP A 165 -5.57 26.43 -17.81
N GLU A 166 -6.04 27.12 -18.87
CA GLU A 166 -6.35 26.51 -20.19
C GLU A 166 -5.23 25.65 -20.77
N ASN A 167 -3.98 25.88 -20.35
CA ASN A 167 -2.83 25.18 -20.91
C ASN A 167 -1.90 24.51 -19.90
N PHE A 168 -2.19 24.59 -18.59
CA PHE A 168 -1.29 24.08 -17.58
C PHE A 168 -1.99 23.26 -16.49
N PHE A 169 -1.28 22.24 -16.04
CA PHE A 169 -1.69 21.39 -14.94
C PHE A 169 -0.74 21.56 -13.75
N ASP A 170 -1.30 21.69 -12.55
CA ASP A 170 -0.54 21.57 -11.32
C ASP A 170 -0.41 20.09 -10.93
N SER A 171 0.72 19.76 -10.31
CA SER A 171 0.90 18.44 -9.75
C SER A 171 -0.12 18.16 -8.64
N TYR A 172 -0.65 16.95 -8.58
CA TYR A 172 -1.45 16.49 -7.44
C TYR A 172 -0.72 16.62 -6.10
N PHE A 173 0.59 16.84 -6.12
CA PHE A 173 1.45 17.05 -4.96
C PHE A 173 1.81 18.51 -4.74
N SER A 174 1.24 19.46 -5.47
CA SER A 174 1.58 20.88 -5.34
C SER A 174 1.41 21.41 -3.90
N ALA A 175 0.33 21.00 -3.23
CA ALA A 175 0.07 21.36 -1.85
C ALA A 175 1.07 20.75 -0.82
N PHE A 176 1.69 19.62 -1.15
CA PHE A 176 2.70 18.95 -0.32
C PHE A 176 4.04 19.68 -0.30
N VAL A 177 4.46 20.23 -1.45
CA VAL A 177 5.82 20.72 -1.68
C VAL A 177 6.23 21.85 -0.71
N PRO A 178 5.42 22.88 -0.43
CA PRO A 178 5.79 23.94 0.50
C PRO A 178 6.09 23.43 1.92
N PHE A 179 5.23 22.54 2.43
CA PHE A 179 5.41 21.96 3.77
C PHE A 179 6.61 21.02 3.83
N ALA A 180 6.83 20.22 2.79
CA ALA A 180 7.97 19.31 2.70
C ALA A 180 9.30 20.08 2.64
N ASN A 181 9.38 21.15 1.85
CA ASN A 181 10.57 21.99 1.75
C ASN A 181 10.89 22.65 3.10
N GLU A 182 9.86 23.17 3.79
CA GLU A 182 10.05 23.75 5.11
C GLU A 182 10.46 22.69 6.15
N ALA A 183 9.88 21.49 6.10
CA ALA A 183 10.29 20.38 6.95
C ALA A 183 11.75 19.97 6.74
N ILE A 184 12.24 19.94 5.50
CA ILE A 184 13.64 19.67 5.18
C ILE A 184 14.56 20.74 5.77
N ARG A 185 14.18 22.01 5.65
CA ARG A 185 14.93 23.13 6.21
C ARG A 185 15.01 23.02 7.74
N GLN A 186 13.86 22.81 8.39
CA GLN A 186 13.79 22.63 9.85
C GLN A 186 14.56 21.39 10.34
N TYR A 187 14.53 20.30 9.57
CA TYR A 187 15.34 19.11 9.88
C TYR A 187 16.83 19.38 9.78
N SER A 188 17.27 20.16 8.79
CA SER A 188 18.67 20.58 8.66
C SER A 188 19.12 21.43 9.86
N ASP A 189 18.29 22.40 10.26
CA ASP A 189 18.55 23.25 11.42
C ASP A 189 18.59 22.42 12.72
N TRP A 190 17.63 21.51 12.89
CA TRP A 190 17.61 20.59 14.04
C TRP A 190 18.87 19.70 14.08
N THR A 191 19.32 19.18 12.95
CA THR A 191 20.55 18.37 12.87
C THR A 191 21.78 19.18 13.25
N ALA A 192 21.87 20.45 12.83
CA ALA A 192 22.92 21.35 13.22
C ALA A 192 22.93 21.63 14.73
N VAL A 193 21.75 21.89 15.31
CA VAL A 193 21.59 22.09 16.75
C VAL A 193 21.93 20.81 17.53
N MET A 194 21.50 19.62 17.05
CA MET A 194 21.87 18.34 17.66
C MET A 194 23.37 18.13 17.66
N THR A 195 24.05 18.42 16.56
CA THR A 195 25.50 18.29 16.45
C THR A 195 26.22 19.21 17.43
N THR A 196 25.80 20.49 17.54
CA THR A 196 26.40 21.44 18.48
C THR A 196 26.09 21.11 19.95
N SER A 197 24.99 20.40 20.22
CA SER A 197 24.63 19.96 21.57
C SER A 197 25.38 18.68 21.97
N ALA A 198 25.57 17.75 21.03
CA ALA A 198 26.40 16.56 21.25
C ALA A 198 27.90 16.92 21.38
N PHE A 199 28.31 17.98 20.69
CA PHE A 199 29.67 18.48 20.71
C PHE A 199 29.66 19.98 21.07
N PRO A 200 29.41 20.36 22.36
CA PRO A 200 29.27 21.72 22.76
C PRO A 200 30.56 22.51 22.52
N TYR A 201 30.42 23.78 22.17
CA TYR A 201 31.56 24.63 22.02
C TYR A 201 32.33 24.71 23.35
N ARG A 202 33.63 24.50 23.25
CA ARG A 202 34.54 24.57 24.36
C ARG A 202 35.13 25.99 24.43
N GLU A 203 34.92 26.66 25.55
CA GLU A 203 35.52 27.93 25.83
C GLU A 203 36.70 27.70 26.78
N GLU A 204 37.89 28.10 26.36
CA GLU A 204 39.14 27.98 27.13
C GLU A 204 39.83 29.34 27.25
N GLN A 205 40.50 29.54 28.37
CA GLN A 205 41.41 30.68 28.49
C GLN A 205 42.73 30.37 27.73
N ALA A 206 43.11 31.27 26.82
CA ALA A 206 44.36 31.13 26.10
C ALA A 206 45.52 31.41 27.05
N GLU A 207 46.43 30.44 27.13
CA GLU A 207 47.69 30.62 27.79
C GLU A 207 48.75 31.20 26.81
N THR A 208 49.56 32.12 27.27
CA THR A 208 50.70 32.61 26.47
C THR A 208 51.69 31.49 26.22
N CYS A 209 52.25 31.44 25.03
CA CYS A 209 53.27 30.46 24.70
C CYS A 209 54.52 30.69 25.56
N ASP A 210 54.87 29.67 26.34
CA ASP A 210 56.02 29.67 27.24
C ASP A 210 57.28 29.05 26.59
N ALA A 211 57.24 28.75 25.30
CA ALA A 211 58.37 28.23 24.56
C ALA A 211 59.53 29.24 24.64
N LYS A 212 60.73 28.75 24.99
CA LYS A 212 61.92 29.55 25.20
C LYS A 212 62.20 30.43 23.97
N GLY A 213 62.21 31.74 24.16
CA GLY A 213 62.44 32.73 23.11
C GLY A 213 61.21 33.13 22.28
N CYS A 214 60.05 32.57 22.56
CA CYS A 214 58.82 32.95 21.85
C CYS A 214 58.31 34.33 22.36
N ARG A 215 58.23 35.31 21.46
CA ARG A 215 57.62 36.62 21.71
C ARG A 215 56.46 36.76 20.70
N ASN A 216 55.25 36.68 21.18
CA ASN A 216 54.05 36.81 20.35
C ASN A 216 54.00 35.92 19.10
N GLY A 217 54.51 34.67 19.21
CA GLY A 217 54.50 33.72 18.12
C GLY A 217 55.77 33.70 17.26
N ILE A 218 56.69 34.57 17.53
CA ILE A 218 57.95 34.67 16.78
C ILE A 218 59.10 34.32 17.72
N VAL A 219 60.06 33.55 17.18
CA VAL A 219 61.32 33.21 17.84
C VAL A 219 62.45 33.84 17.01
N TYR A 220 63.34 34.58 17.68
CA TYR A 220 64.52 35.10 17.03
C TYR A 220 65.59 33.99 16.91
N ASN A 221 66.05 33.77 15.71
CA ASN A 221 67.11 32.83 15.42
C ASN A 221 68.44 33.60 15.32
N SER A 222 69.31 33.41 16.32
CA SER A 222 70.60 34.08 16.38
C SER A 222 71.57 33.66 15.29
N ASP A 223 71.38 32.51 14.65
CA ASP A 223 72.32 31.95 13.67
C ASP A 223 72.06 32.51 12.25
N THR A 224 70.82 32.92 11.97
CA THR A 224 70.39 33.45 10.65
C THR A 224 70.04 34.94 10.70
N ASP A 225 70.04 35.56 11.88
CA ASP A 225 69.59 36.95 12.13
C ASP A 225 68.13 37.21 11.62
N GLU A 226 67.31 36.14 11.61
CA GLU A 226 65.96 36.18 11.12
C GLU A 226 64.92 35.86 12.22
N HIS A 227 63.70 36.32 11.99
CA HIS A 227 62.54 36.05 12.85
C HIS A 227 61.71 34.89 12.31
N ASP A 228 61.82 33.74 12.97
CA ASP A 228 61.09 32.53 12.60
C ASP A 228 59.78 32.40 13.38
N ARG A 229 58.79 31.72 12.80
CA ARG A 229 57.57 31.37 13.51
C ARG A 229 57.85 30.35 14.60
N CYS A 230 57.40 30.60 15.82
CA CYS A 230 57.56 29.66 16.92
C CYS A 230 56.96 28.29 16.57
N GLY A 231 57.79 27.22 16.64
CA GLY A 231 57.37 25.86 16.33
C GLY A 231 56.26 25.31 17.28
N THR A 232 56.20 25.79 18.51
CA THR A 232 55.24 25.37 19.53
C THR A 232 53.85 25.99 19.29
N CYS A 233 53.75 27.29 19.16
CA CYS A 233 52.48 27.99 18.95
C CYS A 233 52.18 28.24 17.46
N LYS A 234 53.07 27.87 16.54
CA LYS A 234 52.95 28.06 15.09
C LYS A 234 52.66 29.52 14.67
N GLY A 235 53.20 30.46 15.39
CA GLY A 235 53.06 31.89 15.10
C GLY A 235 51.87 32.57 15.78
N SER A 236 51.04 31.87 16.56
CA SER A 236 49.87 32.45 17.24
C SER A 236 50.24 33.20 18.53
N GLY A 237 51.42 33.00 19.10
CA GLY A 237 51.82 33.53 20.41
C GLY A 237 51.11 32.85 21.60
N ARG A 238 50.24 31.93 21.35
CA ARG A 238 49.37 31.28 22.35
C ARG A 238 49.35 29.77 22.15
N VAL A 239 49.22 29.03 23.24
CA VAL A 239 48.97 27.57 23.19
C VAL A 239 47.46 27.38 22.99
N ILE A 240 47.08 26.91 21.82
CA ILE A 240 45.70 26.65 21.47
C ILE A 240 45.52 25.17 21.39
N SER A 241 44.59 24.59 22.16
CA SER A 241 44.18 23.21 21.98
C SER A 241 43.51 23.06 20.61
N ARG A 242 44.07 22.26 19.74
CA ARG A 242 43.49 21.96 18.43
C ARG A 242 42.44 20.86 18.58
N SER A 243 41.25 21.22 19.05
CA SER A 243 40.10 20.32 18.98
C SER A 243 39.49 20.36 17.57
N PRO A 244 39.03 19.27 16.99
CA PRO A 244 38.22 19.27 15.78
C PRO A 244 36.86 19.95 16.00
N PHE A 245 36.46 20.15 17.25
CA PHE A 245 35.23 20.83 17.67
C PHE A 245 35.60 22.29 18.04
N GLY A 246 34.80 23.24 17.60
CA GLY A 246 35.12 24.67 17.77
C GLY A 246 35.49 25.05 19.20
N VAL A 247 36.51 25.86 19.33
CA VAL A 247 37.00 26.41 20.63
C VAL A 247 36.92 27.91 20.57
N PHE A 248 36.20 28.51 21.50
CA PHE A 248 36.25 29.96 21.75
C PHE A 248 37.38 30.23 22.72
N ILE A 249 38.28 31.13 22.31
CA ILE A 249 39.44 31.51 23.15
C ILE A 249 39.12 32.88 23.76
N ARG A 250 39.07 32.95 25.07
CA ARG A 250 38.93 34.18 25.81
C ARG A 250 40.32 34.69 26.21
N GLU A 251 40.61 35.97 25.98
CA GLU A 251 41.81 36.58 26.46
C GLU A 251 41.77 36.78 27.98
N LYS A 252 42.83 36.37 28.65
CA LYS A 252 43.00 36.69 30.06
C LYS A 252 43.18 38.22 30.16
N GLY A 253 42.24 38.90 30.80
CA GLY A 253 42.32 40.37 31.02
C GLY A 253 43.68 40.73 31.62
N ASN A 254 44.34 41.72 31.06
CA ASN A 254 45.58 42.20 31.59
C ASN A 254 45.35 42.74 33.01
N SER A 255 45.83 42.05 34.02
CA SER A 255 45.75 42.42 35.45
C SER A 255 46.65 43.61 35.80
N ALA A 256 46.82 44.61 34.92
CA ALA A 256 47.61 45.80 35.21
C ALA A 256 46.86 46.81 36.08
N MET A 257 45.57 46.61 36.36
CA MET A 257 44.82 47.35 37.34
C MET A 257 44.12 46.40 38.27
N GLY A 258 44.64 46.09 39.40
CA GLY A 258 44.23 45.40 40.58
C GLY A 258 42.75 45.03 40.77
N GLU A 259 42.10 44.41 39.82
CA GLU A 259 40.71 43.99 39.94
C GLU A 259 40.58 42.51 39.72
N THR A 260 40.17 41.89 40.80
CA THR A 260 39.38 40.67 40.92
C THR A 260 39.74 39.55 39.93
N THR A 261 40.44 38.55 40.45
CA THR A 261 40.42 37.19 39.94
C THR A 261 38.98 36.80 39.63
N SER A 262 38.61 36.83 38.35
CA SER A 262 37.32 36.31 37.94
C SER A 262 37.29 34.84 38.38
N SER A 263 36.36 34.50 39.23
CA SER A 263 36.08 33.15 39.71
C SER A 263 35.47 32.25 38.62
N GLU A 264 35.61 32.65 37.37
CA GLU A 264 35.07 31.88 36.25
C GLU A 264 35.97 30.66 35.97
N PRO A 265 35.38 29.51 35.73
CA PRO A 265 36.12 28.29 35.46
C PRO A 265 36.99 28.44 34.20
N MET A 266 38.21 27.87 34.23
CA MET A 266 39.18 27.89 33.10
C MET A 266 38.60 27.21 31.84
N LEU A 267 37.61 26.37 31.99
CA LEU A 267 36.96 25.62 30.94
C LEU A 267 35.44 25.72 31.10
N ARG A 268 34.75 26.10 30.04
CA ARG A 268 33.30 26.15 29.98
C ARG A 268 32.81 25.51 28.69
N PHE A 269 31.74 24.72 28.79
CA PHE A 269 31.03 24.20 27.64
C PHE A 269 29.77 25.03 27.39
N ILE A 270 29.61 25.43 26.13
CA ILE A 270 28.44 26.18 25.67
C ILE A 270 27.63 25.28 24.77
N SER A 271 26.45 24.89 25.24
CA SER A 271 25.49 24.11 24.46
C SER A 271 24.15 24.83 24.39
N PRO A 272 23.39 24.66 23.31
CA PRO A 272 22.01 25.15 23.24
C PRO A 272 21.15 24.56 24.35
N PRO A 273 20.11 25.27 24.81
CA PRO A 273 19.13 24.71 25.74
C PRO A 273 18.44 23.46 25.18
N VAL A 274 18.26 22.44 26.02
CA VAL A 274 17.62 21.15 25.61
C VAL A 274 16.21 21.35 25.07
N ASP A 275 15.48 22.35 25.59
CA ASP A 275 14.13 22.66 25.15
C ASP A 275 14.06 23.11 23.67
N ILE A 276 15.08 23.84 23.20
CA ILE A 276 15.17 24.24 21.79
C ILE A 276 15.33 23.02 20.90
N ILE A 277 16.13 22.05 21.32
CA ILE A 277 16.36 20.80 20.57
C ILE A 277 15.06 20.02 20.42
N LYS A 278 14.32 19.88 21.53
CA LYS A 278 13.04 19.18 21.55
C LYS A 278 12.01 19.90 20.67
N TYR A 279 11.87 21.21 20.86
CA TYR A 279 10.93 22.03 20.08
C TYR A 279 11.24 21.96 18.57
N SER A 280 12.51 22.10 18.18
CA SER A 280 12.91 22.00 16.77
C SER A 280 12.65 20.60 16.20
N GLY A 281 12.83 19.54 16.99
CA GLY A 281 12.49 18.17 16.62
C GLY A 281 10.99 17.98 16.36
N GLU A 282 10.16 18.49 17.26
CA GLU A 282 8.69 18.43 17.11
C GLU A 282 8.18 19.30 15.95
N ALA A 283 8.85 20.41 15.66
CA ALA A 283 8.46 21.35 14.61
C ALA A 283 8.58 20.74 13.21
N TRP A 284 9.71 20.13 12.86
CA TRP A 284 9.89 19.51 11.53
C TRP A 284 9.00 18.28 11.36
N GLU A 285 8.77 17.48 12.41
CA GLU A 285 7.83 16.35 12.36
C GLU A 285 6.39 16.83 12.14
N THR A 286 6.00 17.93 12.81
CA THR A 286 4.68 18.54 12.61
C THR A 286 4.50 19.04 11.17
N LEU A 287 5.54 19.65 10.59
CA LEU A 287 5.51 20.11 9.19
C LEU A 287 5.41 18.92 8.21
N LEU A 288 6.12 17.83 8.50
CA LEU A 288 6.02 16.62 7.68
C LEU A 288 4.61 16.01 7.73
N ARG A 289 3.98 15.99 8.91
CA ARG A 289 2.58 15.58 9.04
C ARG A 289 1.64 16.50 8.25
N LYS A 290 1.80 17.81 8.36
CA LYS A 290 1.01 18.78 7.57
C LYS A 290 1.20 18.58 6.06
N ALA A 291 2.41 18.20 5.60
CA ALA A 291 2.63 17.84 4.22
C ALA A 291 1.85 16.58 3.80
N GLU A 292 1.82 15.53 4.65
CA GLU A 292 1.03 14.34 4.42
C GLU A 292 -0.48 14.64 4.49
N ASP A 293 -0.93 15.52 5.42
CA ASP A 293 -2.32 15.98 5.53
C ASP A 293 -2.78 16.73 4.29
N ALA A 294 -1.92 17.57 3.70
CA ALA A 294 -2.22 18.28 2.46
C ALA A 294 -2.49 17.35 1.26
N LEU A 295 -2.10 16.08 1.35
CA LEU A 295 -2.42 15.04 0.37
C LEU A 295 -3.58 14.16 0.82
N HIS A 296 -4.24 14.47 1.93
CA HIS A 296 -5.28 13.64 2.54
C HIS A 296 -4.85 12.17 2.80
N LEU A 297 -3.55 11.93 3.01
CA LEU A 297 -2.98 10.59 3.19
C LEU A 297 -2.81 10.17 4.66
N THR A 298 -2.94 11.09 5.61
CA THR A 298 -2.69 10.84 7.05
C THR A 298 -3.83 10.16 7.77
N THR A 299 -5.03 10.24 7.23
CA THR A 299 -6.25 9.65 7.79
C THR A 299 -6.21 8.13 8.00
N ILE A 300 -5.16 7.50 7.52
CA ILE A 300 -5.01 6.05 7.54
C ILE A 300 -4.47 5.55 8.89
N ASP A 301 -3.68 6.38 9.60
CA ASP A 301 -2.84 5.91 10.71
C ASP A 301 -3.28 6.41 12.12
N GLU A 302 -4.19 7.38 12.25
CA GLU A 302 -4.56 7.96 13.55
C GLU A 302 -5.94 7.52 14.07
N ALA A 303 -6.03 7.32 15.41
CA ALA A 303 -7.28 7.03 16.10
C ALA A 303 -8.12 8.30 16.24
N GLN A 304 -8.86 8.66 15.20
CA GLN A 304 -9.78 9.81 15.21
C GLN A 304 -11.23 9.37 15.50
N SER A 305 -12.10 10.33 15.82
CA SER A 305 -13.54 10.07 15.99
C SER A 305 -14.18 9.61 14.66
N GLY A 306 -15.23 8.80 14.74
CA GLY A 306 -15.86 8.20 13.55
C GLY A 306 -16.28 9.19 12.47
N THR A 307 -16.76 10.38 12.85
CA THR A 307 -17.21 11.42 11.90
C THR A 307 -16.04 12.13 11.22
N ALA A 308 -14.96 12.45 11.95
CA ALA A 308 -13.77 13.05 11.36
C ALA A 308 -13.12 12.10 10.34
N LYS A 309 -13.02 10.80 10.68
CA LYS A 309 -12.54 9.77 9.74
C LYS A 309 -13.36 9.65 8.46
N GLN A 310 -14.66 9.93 8.52
CA GLN A 310 -15.53 9.83 7.36
C GLN A 310 -15.30 11.00 6.39
N ILE A 311 -15.21 12.23 6.89
CA ILE A 311 -14.94 13.44 6.09
C ILE A 311 -13.57 13.33 5.41
N ASP A 312 -12.55 13.00 6.18
CA ASP A 312 -11.19 12.86 5.66
C ASP A 312 -11.09 11.75 4.59
N ARG A 313 -11.86 10.67 4.73
CA ARG A 313 -11.95 9.61 3.70
C ARG A 313 -12.59 10.11 2.41
N GLU A 314 -13.63 10.92 2.50
CA GLU A 314 -14.32 11.47 1.33
C GLU A 314 -13.37 12.35 0.51
N ASP A 315 -12.57 13.20 1.17
CA ASP A 315 -11.56 14.03 0.52
C ASP A 315 -10.44 13.18 -0.13
N SER A 316 -9.94 12.17 0.60
CA SER A 316 -8.97 11.22 0.06
C SER A 316 -9.51 10.46 -1.15
N PHE A 317 -10.77 10.02 -1.11
CA PHE A 317 -11.42 9.34 -2.23
C PHE A 317 -11.62 10.26 -3.42
N SER A 318 -11.94 11.53 -3.20
CA SER A 318 -12.06 12.53 -4.27
C SER A 318 -10.74 12.70 -5.02
N GLN A 319 -9.63 12.87 -4.32
CA GLN A 319 -8.29 12.95 -4.90
C GLN A 319 -7.92 11.68 -5.67
N LEU A 320 -8.11 10.50 -5.07
CA LEU A 320 -7.82 9.22 -5.71
C LEU A 320 -8.69 8.99 -6.95
N THR A 321 -9.93 9.44 -6.94
CA THR A 321 -10.84 9.35 -8.08
C THR A 321 -10.36 10.24 -9.22
N LYS A 322 -9.90 11.46 -8.95
CA LYS A 322 -9.30 12.35 -9.97
C LYS A 322 -8.09 11.70 -10.63
N ILE A 323 -7.14 11.20 -9.81
CA ILE A 323 -5.95 10.51 -10.31
C ILE A 323 -6.35 9.27 -11.13
N SER A 324 -7.31 8.48 -10.63
CA SER A 324 -7.83 7.31 -11.33
C SER A 324 -8.41 7.67 -12.68
N ASN A 325 -9.25 8.70 -12.76
CA ASN A 325 -9.83 9.14 -14.02
C ASN A 325 -8.74 9.52 -15.02
N ASN A 326 -7.75 10.32 -14.62
CA ASN A 326 -6.65 10.69 -15.49
C ASN A 326 -5.84 9.46 -15.98
N VAL A 327 -5.50 8.54 -15.06
CA VAL A 327 -4.72 7.34 -15.43
C VAL A 327 -5.50 6.41 -16.34
N PHE A 328 -6.77 6.13 -16.04
CA PHE A 328 -7.54 5.13 -16.79
C PHE A 328 -8.17 5.70 -18.06
N ASP A 329 -8.77 6.90 -18.03
CA ASP A 329 -9.47 7.46 -19.17
C ASP A 329 -8.54 8.13 -20.17
N GLU A 330 -7.49 8.80 -19.69
CA GLU A 330 -6.57 9.49 -20.58
C GLU A 330 -5.34 8.64 -20.90
N ILE A 331 -4.56 8.23 -19.89
CA ILE A 331 -3.27 7.60 -20.15
C ILE A 331 -3.45 6.17 -20.67
N ILE A 332 -4.18 5.31 -19.97
CA ILE A 332 -4.32 3.90 -20.35
C ILE A 332 -5.16 3.78 -21.62
N TYR A 333 -6.34 4.39 -21.66
CA TYR A 333 -7.24 4.29 -22.80
C TYR A 333 -6.58 4.76 -24.08
N ARG A 334 -6.04 5.99 -24.12
CA ARG A 334 -5.40 6.53 -25.31
C ARG A 334 -4.15 5.75 -25.70
N SER A 335 -3.37 5.28 -24.72
CA SER A 335 -2.22 4.41 -25.01
C SER A 335 -2.64 3.14 -25.74
N LEU A 336 -3.69 2.48 -25.27
CA LEU A 336 -4.22 1.27 -25.92
C LEU A 336 -4.69 1.54 -27.34
N VAL A 337 -5.42 2.65 -27.55
CA VAL A 337 -5.87 3.08 -28.88
C VAL A 337 -4.69 3.35 -29.82
N PHE A 338 -3.64 4.02 -29.34
CA PHE A 338 -2.44 4.27 -30.17
C PHE A 338 -1.70 2.98 -30.51
N ILE A 339 -1.49 2.10 -29.53
CA ILE A 339 -0.81 0.82 -29.74
C ILE A 339 -1.61 -0.03 -30.75
N GLU A 340 -2.93 -0.09 -30.60
CA GLU A 340 -3.81 -0.84 -31.52
C GLU A 340 -3.69 -0.33 -32.97
N LYS A 341 -3.69 0.99 -33.16
CA LYS A 341 -3.52 1.60 -34.47
C LYS A 341 -2.14 1.36 -35.09
N TYR A 342 -1.06 1.46 -34.31
CA TYR A 342 0.29 1.11 -34.78
C TYR A 342 0.41 -0.37 -35.15
N ARG A 343 -0.30 -1.24 -34.42
CA ARG A 343 -0.31 -2.68 -34.68
C ARG A 343 -1.19 -3.07 -35.87
N ASN A 344 -1.95 -2.14 -36.45
CA ASN A 344 -2.89 -2.44 -37.54
C ASN A 344 -3.75 -3.68 -37.23
N VAL A 345 -4.38 -3.69 -36.04
CA VAL A 345 -5.20 -4.82 -35.59
C VAL A 345 -6.37 -5.01 -36.55
N VAL A 346 -6.59 -6.23 -37.00
CA VAL A 346 -7.55 -6.56 -38.06
C VAL A 346 -8.99 -6.28 -37.66
N GLU A 347 -9.31 -6.54 -36.39
CA GLU A 347 -10.63 -6.27 -35.79
C GLU A 347 -10.42 -5.36 -34.57
N PRO A 348 -10.26 -4.04 -34.77
CA PRO A 348 -10.09 -3.12 -33.67
C PRO A 348 -11.36 -3.07 -32.83
N SER A 349 -11.20 -3.13 -31.54
CA SER A 349 -12.31 -2.97 -30.60
C SER A 349 -11.96 -1.88 -29.59
N ASP A 350 -12.89 -0.94 -29.38
CA ASP A 350 -12.67 0.08 -28.37
C ASP A 350 -12.34 -0.56 -27.02
N PRO A 351 -11.25 -0.16 -26.36
CA PRO A 351 -10.90 -0.68 -25.04
C PRO A 351 -12.00 -0.42 -24.01
N ILE A 352 -12.50 -1.48 -23.39
CA ILE A 352 -13.49 -1.35 -22.30
C ILE A 352 -12.74 -1.34 -20.98
N ILE A 353 -12.78 -0.20 -20.29
CA ILE A 353 -12.10 -0.01 -19.01
C ILE A 353 -13.16 0.12 -17.90
N VAL A 354 -13.14 -0.82 -16.97
CA VAL A 354 -13.90 -0.72 -15.72
C VAL A 354 -12.97 -0.17 -14.64
N LYS A 355 -13.17 1.10 -14.31
CA LYS A 355 -12.37 1.80 -13.31
C LYS A 355 -12.68 1.35 -11.89
N PRO A 356 -11.73 1.52 -10.95
CA PRO A 356 -12.01 1.32 -9.53
C PRO A 356 -13.09 2.31 -9.05
N ILE A 357 -14.18 1.79 -8.52
CA ILE A 357 -15.27 2.61 -7.93
C ILE A 357 -14.97 2.96 -6.47
N SER A 358 -14.19 2.11 -5.81
CA SER A 358 -13.80 2.31 -4.41
C SER A 358 -12.34 1.96 -4.18
N PHE A 359 -11.67 2.77 -3.37
CA PHE A 359 -10.29 2.53 -2.94
C PHE A 359 -10.32 2.04 -1.50
N SER A 360 -10.04 0.75 -1.27
CA SER A 360 -10.00 0.21 0.09
C SER A 360 -8.73 0.70 0.80
N MET A 361 -8.88 1.75 1.62
CA MET A 361 -7.82 2.25 2.51
C MET A 361 -7.77 1.48 3.84
N LYS A 362 -8.76 0.61 4.11
CA LYS A 362 -8.84 -0.14 5.37
C LYS A 362 -7.68 -1.11 5.48
N SER A 363 -7.06 -1.19 6.64
CA SER A 363 -6.07 -2.24 6.93
C SER A 363 -6.77 -3.61 6.99
N GLU A 364 -6.01 -4.71 6.93
CA GLU A 364 -6.57 -6.05 7.12
C GLU A 364 -7.27 -6.17 8.49
N SER A 365 -6.68 -5.59 9.54
CA SER A 365 -7.28 -5.54 10.87
C SER A 365 -8.57 -4.73 10.90
N ASP A 366 -8.64 -3.58 10.19
CA ASP A 366 -9.87 -2.78 10.13
C ASP A 366 -11.01 -3.53 9.46
N LEU A 367 -10.72 -4.30 8.41
CA LEU A 367 -11.70 -5.13 7.73
C LEU A 367 -12.20 -6.27 8.62
N ILE A 368 -11.31 -6.91 9.40
CA ILE A 368 -11.68 -7.94 10.37
C ILE A 368 -12.56 -7.34 11.47
N ASP A 369 -12.18 -6.19 12.01
CA ASP A 369 -12.97 -5.48 13.02
C ASP A 369 -14.34 -5.06 12.50
N GLU A 370 -14.42 -4.63 11.24
CA GLU A 370 -15.68 -4.27 10.59
C GLU A 370 -16.59 -5.50 10.43
N ILE A 371 -16.06 -6.60 9.92
CA ILE A 371 -16.81 -7.86 9.78
C ILE A 371 -17.32 -8.32 11.16
N THR A 372 -16.48 -8.24 12.19
CA THR A 372 -16.87 -8.59 13.56
C THR A 372 -18.01 -7.69 14.05
N LYS A 373 -17.87 -6.37 13.89
CA LYS A 373 -18.91 -5.40 14.29
C LYS A 373 -20.22 -5.57 13.51
N LEU A 374 -20.13 -5.88 12.20
CA LEU A 374 -21.30 -6.15 11.37
C LEU A 374 -22.01 -7.45 11.82
N SER A 375 -21.24 -8.47 12.13
CA SER A 375 -21.75 -9.75 12.65
C SER A 375 -22.43 -9.56 14.02
N ASP A 376 -21.78 -8.87 14.97
CA ASP A 376 -22.33 -8.61 16.32
C ASP A 376 -23.62 -7.79 16.30
N LYS A 377 -23.74 -6.88 15.33
CA LYS A 377 -24.93 -6.03 15.15
C LYS A 377 -26.02 -6.68 14.31
N ASN A 378 -25.86 -7.93 13.89
CA ASN A 378 -26.77 -8.62 12.97
C ASN A 378 -27.06 -7.80 11.70
N ALA A 379 -26.02 -7.21 11.11
CA ALA A 379 -26.15 -6.43 9.88
C ALA A 379 -26.65 -7.32 8.72
N PRO A 380 -27.33 -6.75 7.71
CA PRO A 380 -27.75 -7.49 6.53
C PRO A 380 -26.59 -8.28 5.91
N VAL A 381 -26.83 -9.55 5.52
CA VAL A 381 -25.82 -10.46 5.00
C VAL A 381 -25.05 -9.87 3.82
N ALA A 382 -25.72 -9.04 2.99
CA ALA A 382 -25.06 -8.38 1.86
C ALA A 382 -23.82 -7.54 2.28
N PHE A 383 -23.86 -6.85 3.41
CA PHE A 383 -22.71 -6.08 3.91
C PHE A 383 -21.59 -6.98 4.38
N LEU A 384 -21.93 -8.09 5.05
CA LEU A 384 -20.94 -9.10 5.47
C LEU A 384 -20.27 -9.76 4.26
N VAL A 385 -21.04 -10.06 3.21
CA VAL A 385 -20.51 -10.62 1.95
C VAL A 385 -19.49 -9.67 1.34
N GLU A 386 -19.85 -8.39 1.16
CA GLU A 386 -18.94 -7.42 0.52
C GLU A 386 -17.69 -7.15 1.38
N SER A 387 -17.83 -6.95 2.69
CA SER A 387 -16.66 -6.76 3.57
C SER A 387 -15.75 -7.99 3.60
N THR A 388 -16.31 -9.20 3.50
CA THR A 388 -15.51 -10.45 3.42
C THR A 388 -14.80 -10.59 2.08
N LYS A 389 -15.43 -10.19 0.98
CA LYS A 389 -14.78 -10.13 -0.33
C LYS A 389 -13.62 -9.13 -0.35
N ASP A 390 -13.81 -7.95 0.25
CA ASP A 390 -12.76 -6.94 0.36
C ASP A 390 -11.57 -7.45 1.19
N LEU A 391 -11.84 -8.15 2.29
CA LEU A 391 -10.80 -8.80 3.09
C LEU A 391 -10.06 -9.86 2.28
N ALA A 392 -10.78 -10.69 1.51
CA ALA A 392 -10.17 -11.73 0.67
C ALA A 392 -9.28 -11.12 -0.42
N ARG A 393 -9.74 -10.08 -1.11
CA ARG A 393 -8.96 -9.35 -2.12
C ARG A 393 -7.67 -8.80 -1.55
N LYS A 394 -7.75 -8.23 -0.34
CA LYS A 394 -6.59 -7.65 0.32
C LYS A 394 -5.60 -8.71 0.80
N ARG A 395 -6.08 -9.73 1.49
CA ARG A 395 -5.25 -10.80 2.06
C ARG A 395 -4.56 -11.65 1.00
N PHE A 396 -5.25 -11.89 -0.11
CA PHE A 396 -4.77 -12.71 -1.23
C PHE A 396 -4.41 -11.88 -2.47
N SER A 397 -4.00 -10.62 -2.29
CA SER A 397 -3.64 -9.72 -3.39
C SER A 397 -2.57 -10.28 -4.34
N GLY A 398 -1.67 -11.14 -3.84
CA GLY A 398 -0.67 -11.86 -4.63
C GLY A 398 -1.19 -13.13 -5.32
N ASN A 399 -2.41 -13.58 -5.02
CA ASN A 399 -2.99 -14.80 -5.58
C ASN A 399 -4.47 -14.59 -5.95
N LYS A 400 -4.70 -14.06 -7.15
CA LYS A 400 -6.03 -13.74 -7.68
C LYS A 400 -6.98 -14.96 -7.68
N SER A 401 -6.47 -16.16 -7.94
CA SER A 401 -7.28 -17.37 -7.96
C SER A 401 -7.85 -17.70 -6.58
N VAL A 402 -7.04 -17.58 -5.53
CA VAL A 402 -7.51 -17.83 -4.15
C VAL A 402 -8.53 -16.76 -3.73
N SER A 403 -8.26 -15.48 -4.03
CA SER A 403 -9.22 -14.40 -3.77
C SER A 403 -10.55 -14.67 -4.45
N ARG A 404 -10.53 -15.08 -5.72
CA ARG A 404 -11.73 -15.39 -6.50
C ARG A 404 -12.50 -16.59 -5.96
N ILE A 405 -11.79 -17.63 -5.51
CA ILE A 405 -12.43 -18.78 -4.83
C ILE A 405 -13.21 -18.32 -3.59
N VAL A 406 -12.60 -17.47 -2.75
CA VAL A 406 -13.29 -16.95 -1.56
C VAL A 406 -14.51 -16.11 -1.94
N GLU A 407 -14.40 -15.25 -2.96
CA GLU A 407 -15.53 -14.45 -3.47
C GLU A 407 -16.70 -15.30 -3.93
N ILE A 408 -16.41 -16.37 -4.68
CA ILE A 408 -17.41 -17.32 -5.16
C ILE A 408 -18.10 -18.00 -3.97
N LEU A 409 -17.33 -18.52 -3.02
CA LEU A 409 -17.85 -19.26 -1.86
C LEU A 409 -18.72 -18.39 -0.97
N VAL A 410 -18.27 -17.17 -0.65
CA VAL A 410 -19.02 -16.22 0.19
C VAL A 410 -20.32 -15.80 -0.49
N SER A 411 -20.34 -15.68 -1.82
CA SER A 411 -21.54 -15.35 -2.59
C SER A 411 -22.48 -16.52 -2.79
N TYR A 412 -21.95 -17.73 -2.79
CA TYR A 412 -22.74 -18.96 -3.01
C TYR A 412 -23.36 -19.52 -1.73
N ASP A 413 -22.66 -19.40 -0.57
CA ASP A 413 -23.10 -19.94 0.72
C ASP A 413 -24.03 -18.94 1.44
N PRO A 414 -25.34 -19.21 1.54
CA PRO A 414 -26.30 -18.27 2.16
C PRO A 414 -26.11 -18.12 3.69
N ILE A 415 -25.37 -19.01 4.31
CA ILE A 415 -25.13 -19.06 5.76
C ILE A 415 -23.63 -19.09 6.10
N PHE A 416 -22.79 -18.50 5.22
CA PHE A 416 -21.32 -18.51 5.36
C PHE A 416 -20.83 -17.89 6.68
N ASN A 417 -21.55 -16.91 7.21
CA ASN A 417 -21.22 -16.16 8.41
C ASN A 417 -21.46 -16.91 9.73
N LEU A 418 -22.11 -18.08 9.67
CA LEU A 418 -22.43 -18.87 10.85
C LEU A 418 -21.38 -19.95 11.10
N ASN A 419 -21.07 -20.20 12.36
CA ASN A 419 -20.24 -21.34 12.74
C ASN A 419 -20.99 -22.67 12.61
N THR A 420 -20.27 -23.78 12.57
CA THR A 420 -20.86 -25.12 12.34
C THR A 420 -21.93 -25.50 13.37
N LYS A 421 -21.78 -25.06 14.64
CA LYS A 421 -22.76 -25.36 15.69
C LYS A 421 -24.04 -24.60 15.47
N ASP A 422 -23.95 -23.32 15.11
CA ASP A 422 -25.13 -22.49 14.85
C ASP A 422 -25.86 -22.97 13.59
N LYS A 423 -25.14 -23.39 12.54
CA LYS A 423 -25.72 -24.02 11.34
C LYS A 423 -26.52 -25.28 11.70
N GLN A 424 -25.97 -26.13 12.57
CA GLN A 424 -26.67 -27.34 13.05
C GLN A 424 -27.90 -27.00 13.89
N MET A 425 -27.82 -25.99 14.77
CA MET A 425 -28.97 -25.54 15.56
C MET A 425 -30.09 -24.99 14.71
N LEU A 426 -29.76 -24.18 13.69
CA LEU A 426 -30.74 -23.62 12.77
C LEU A 426 -31.39 -24.70 11.89
N LEU A 427 -30.67 -25.74 11.54
CA LEU A 427 -31.25 -26.91 10.87
C LEU A 427 -32.19 -27.68 11.80
N ALA A 428 -31.79 -27.91 13.06
CA ALA A 428 -32.62 -28.60 14.05
C ALA A 428 -33.91 -27.84 14.38
N SER A 429 -33.87 -26.50 14.37
CA SER A 429 -35.05 -25.65 14.54
C SER A 429 -35.92 -25.53 13.29
N GLY A 430 -35.50 -26.06 12.14
CA GLY A 430 -36.19 -25.94 10.85
C GLY A 430 -36.09 -24.53 10.22
N THR A 431 -35.22 -23.67 10.73
CA THR A 431 -35.03 -22.30 10.22
C THR A 431 -34.30 -22.29 8.87
N ILE A 432 -33.35 -23.21 8.68
CA ILE A 432 -32.64 -23.39 7.40
C ILE A 432 -32.96 -24.76 6.80
N ARG A 433 -32.84 -24.85 5.48
CA ARG A 433 -33.05 -26.12 4.79
C ARG A 433 -31.81 -27.00 4.90
N LYS A 434 -32.02 -28.32 4.79
CA LYS A 434 -30.95 -29.31 4.69
C LYS A 434 -29.98 -28.97 3.55
N ASP A 435 -30.53 -28.52 2.41
CA ASP A 435 -29.75 -28.19 1.22
C ASP A 435 -28.82 -27.00 1.45
N ASP A 436 -29.27 -25.98 2.19
CA ASP A 436 -28.44 -24.81 2.54
C ASP A 436 -27.26 -25.21 3.43
N LEU A 437 -27.49 -26.11 4.39
CA LEU A 437 -26.41 -26.66 5.23
C LEU A 437 -25.39 -27.45 4.39
N LEU A 438 -25.88 -28.33 3.51
CA LEU A 438 -25.01 -29.15 2.67
C LEU A 438 -24.22 -28.30 1.68
N LYS A 439 -24.85 -27.28 1.08
CA LYS A 439 -24.15 -26.29 0.25
C LYS A 439 -23.02 -25.63 1.04
N SER A 440 -23.29 -25.15 2.24
CA SER A 440 -22.29 -24.52 3.08
C SER A 440 -21.12 -25.43 3.48
N LEU A 441 -21.36 -26.71 3.72
CA LEU A 441 -20.33 -27.68 4.14
C LEU A 441 -19.46 -28.17 2.97
N PHE A 442 -20.05 -28.35 1.79
CA PHE A 442 -19.40 -29.03 0.67
C PHE A 442 -19.01 -28.11 -0.49
N ALA A 443 -19.47 -26.83 -0.51
CA ALA A 443 -19.19 -25.89 -1.59
C ALA A 443 -17.70 -25.76 -1.90
N TYR A 444 -16.86 -25.61 -0.89
CA TYR A 444 -15.40 -25.48 -1.09
C TYR A 444 -14.80 -26.71 -1.77
N LYS A 445 -15.15 -27.92 -1.29
CA LYS A 445 -14.63 -29.16 -1.86
C LYS A 445 -15.09 -29.38 -3.30
N THR A 446 -16.33 -29.05 -3.58
CA THR A 446 -16.92 -29.18 -4.93
C THR A 446 -16.30 -28.15 -5.87
N LEU A 447 -16.15 -26.90 -5.45
CA LEU A 447 -15.49 -25.86 -6.24
C LEU A 447 -14.03 -26.23 -6.53
N ALA A 448 -13.29 -26.71 -5.52
CA ALA A 448 -11.91 -27.17 -5.71
C ALA A 448 -11.82 -28.33 -6.71
N GLY A 449 -12.79 -29.24 -6.70
CA GLY A 449 -12.89 -30.32 -7.68
C GLY A 449 -13.14 -29.80 -9.10
N LEU A 450 -14.05 -28.84 -9.27
CA LEU A 450 -14.33 -28.21 -10.57
C LEU A 450 -13.12 -27.44 -11.11
N VAL A 451 -12.40 -26.73 -10.26
CA VAL A 451 -11.16 -26.03 -10.64
C VAL A 451 -10.06 -27.02 -11.02
N ALA A 452 -9.94 -28.14 -10.32
CA ALA A 452 -8.97 -29.17 -10.66
C ALA A 452 -9.25 -29.82 -12.02
N LEU A 453 -10.53 -29.98 -12.40
CA LEU A 453 -10.95 -30.55 -13.67
C LEU A 453 -10.84 -29.57 -14.84
N ASN A 454 -11.23 -28.32 -14.65
CA ASN A 454 -11.38 -27.32 -15.72
C ASN A 454 -10.24 -26.28 -15.76
N GLY A 455 -9.31 -26.35 -14.81
CA GLY A 455 -8.23 -25.35 -14.67
C GLY A 455 -8.70 -24.04 -14.05
N THR A 456 -7.75 -23.08 -13.90
CA THR A 456 -8.03 -21.77 -13.30
C THR A 456 -8.92 -20.87 -14.17
N GLN A 457 -9.01 -21.14 -15.48
CA GLN A 457 -9.92 -20.44 -16.41
C GLN A 457 -11.40 -20.57 -16.01
N PHE A 458 -11.75 -21.65 -15.31
CA PHE A 458 -13.09 -21.82 -14.74
C PHE A 458 -13.50 -20.66 -13.82
N LEU A 459 -12.55 -20.10 -13.07
CA LEU A 459 -12.80 -19.01 -12.13
C LEU A 459 -13.09 -17.65 -12.82
N GLU A 460 -12.76 -17.52 -14.10
CA GLU A 460 -12.98 -16.29 -14.88
C GLU A 460 -14.40 -16.20 -15.45
N GLN A 461 -15.15 -17.30 -15.41
CA GLN A 461 -16.53 -17.33 -15.87
C GLN A 461 -17.45 -16.39 -15.03
N PRO A 462 -18.59 -15.95 -15.61
CA PRO A 462 -19.62 -15.22 -14.86
C PRO A 462 -20.09 -16.01 -13.64
N LEU A 463 -20.36 -15.33 -12.53
CA LEU A 463 -20.80 -15.98 -11.27
C LEU A 463 -22.02 -16.86 -11.44
N GLY A 464 -22.99 -16.45 -12.29
CA GLY A 464 -24.18 -17.25 -12.55
C GLY A 464 -23.87 -18.60 -13.17
N ASP A 465 -22.93 -18.66 -14.10
CA ASP A 465 -22.53 -19.91 -14.75
C ASP A 465 -21.76 -20.83 -13.80
N ILE A 466 -20.89 -20.24 -12.95
CA ILE A 466 -20.19 -20.97 -11.90
C ILE A 466 -21.19 -21.54 -10.89
N PHE A 467 -22.20 -20.78 -10.47
CA PHE A 467 -23.23 -21.25 -9.53
C PHE A 467 -24.08 -22.38 -10.13
N ASN A 468 -24.45 -22.28 -11.40
CA ASN A 468 -25.17 -23.34 -12.09
C ASN A 468 -24.34 -24.64 -12.13
N GLN A 469 -23.05 -24.55 -12.41
CA GLN A 469 -22.16 -25.72 -12.43
C GLN A 469 -21.91 -26.28 -11.03
N LEU A 470 -21.81 -25.42 -10.01
CA LEU A 470 -21.75 -25.84 -8.61
C LEU A 470 -23.02 -26.55 -8.17
N ASP A 471 -24.20 -26.01 -8.49
CA ASP A 471 -25.47 -26.65 -8.16
C ASP A 471 -25.62 -28.03 -8.85
N LEU A 472 -25.20 -28.12 -10.11
CA LEU A 472 -25.17 -29.38 -10.83
C LEU A 472 -24.24 -30.40 -10.18
N ALA A 473 -23.04 -29.98 -9.81
CA ALA A 473 -22.04 -30.85 -9.16
C ALA A 473 -22.44 -31.21 -7.71
N MET A 474 -23.23 -30.38 -7.06
CA MET A 474 -23.74 -30.62 -5.70
C MET A 474 -24.97 -31.53 -5.69
N SER A 475 -25.76 -31.63 -6.77
CA SER A 475 -27.00 -32.42 -6.84
C SER A 475 -26.84 -33.86 -6.33
N PRO A 476 -25.80 -34.62 -6.71
CA PRO A 476 -25.62 -35.99 -6.21
C PRO A 476 -25.35 -36.02 -4.69
N ILE A 477 -24.70 -34.98 -4.15
CA ILE A 477 -24.43 -34.86 -2.70
C ILE A 477 -25.71 -34.56 -1.95
N LEU A 478 -26.55 -33.66 -2.49
CA LEU A 478 -27.82 -33.29 -1.90
C LEU A 478 -28.82 -34.46 -1.87
N GLU A 479 -28.83 -35.30 -2.93
CA GLU A 479 -29.69 -36.45 -3.03
C GLU A 479 -29.19 -37.63 -2.18
N SER A 480 -27.88 -37.89 -2.15
CA SER A 480 -27.29 -39.04 -1.44
C SER A 480 -27.17 -38.84 0.07
N TYR A 481 -27.20 -37.62 0.55
CA TYR A 481 -27.07 -37.36 1.98
C TYR A 481 -28.40 -37.60 2.68
N ILE A 482 -28.59 -38.81 3.14
CA ILE A 482 -29.62 -39.14 4.12
C ILE A 482 -29.02 -38.81 5.47
N PRO A 483 -29.57 -37.79 6.22
CA PRO A 483 -29.12 -37.59 7.58
C PRO A 483 -29.36 -38.94 8.30
N LYS A 484 -28.31 -39.51 8.89
CA LYS A 484 -28.50 -40.60 9.84
C LYS A 484 -29.40 -40.02 10.92
N THR A 485 -30.66 -40.36 10.86
CA THR A 485 -31.62 -40.03 11.92
C THR A 485 -31.03 -40.69 13.14
N ILE A 486 -30.51 -39.89 14.03
CA ILE A 486 -30.04 -40.36 15.32
C ILE A 486 -31.29 -40.90 15.98
N ILE A 487 -31.29 -42.21 16.17
CA ILE A 487 -32.22 -42.99 17.00
C ILE A 487 -33.57 -43.29 16.29
N ASN A 488 -33.71 -44.48 15.75
CA ASN A 488 -34.97 -45.19 15.76
C ASN A 488 -35.35 -45.45 17.21
N VAL A 489 -36.18 -44.58 17.77
CA VAL A 489 -36.75 -44.74 19.13
C VAL A 489 -37.88 -45.77 19.12
N ASP A 490 -38.22 -46.29 17.93
CA ASP A 490 -39.41 -47.13 17.73
C ASP A 490 -39.25 -48.59 18.21
N ASP A 491 -38.03 -49.04 18.54
CA ASP A 491 -37.81 -50.45 18.83
C ASP A 491 -37.68 -50.81 20.33
N GLU A 492 -37.68 -49.84 21.29
CA GLU A 492 -37.43 -50.17 22.70
C GLU A 492 -38.58 -49.86 23.71
N PHE A 493 -39.64 -49.15 23.28
CA PHE A 493 -40.74 -48.78 24.21
C PHE A 493 -42.10 -49.01 23.59
N GLY A 494 -42.67 -50.14 23.86
CA GLY A 494 -44.10 -50.43 23.62
C GLY A 494 -45.00 -49.59 24.56
N GLY A 495 -45.85 -48.71 23.99
CA GLY A 495 -46.91 -48.02 24.67
C GLY A 495 -46.67 -46.54 24.95
N ASP A 496 -47.48 -45.66 24.35
CA ASP A 496 -47.51 -44.20 24.41
C ASP A 496 -46.33 -43.47 23.77
N THR A 497 -46.18 -43.68 22.50
CA THR A 497 -45.06 -43.24 21.66
C THR A 497 -44.90 -41.75 21.54
N GLU A 498 -45.92 -40.93 21.61
CA GLU A 498 -45.83 -39.46 21.41
C GLU A 498 -45.31 -38.74 22.68
N LEU A 499 -45.73 -39.16 23.85
CA LEU A 499 -45.28 -38.52 25.12
C LEU A 499 -43.85 -38.91 25.45
N ALA A 500 -43.44 -40.17 25.17
CA ALA A 500 -42.09 -40.63 25.34
C ALA A 500 -41.11 -39.95 24.35
N ARG A 501 -41.56 -39.71 23.13
CA ARG A 501 -40.80 -39.00 22.08
C ARG A 501 -40.63 -37.54 22.45
N GLN A 502 -41.66 -36.86 22.93
CA GLN A 502 -41.59 -35.45 23.38
C GLN A 502 -40.64 -35.32 24.58
N ARG A 503 -40.68 -36.26 25.53
CA ARG A 503 -39.78 -36.27 26.68
C ARG A 503 -38.32 -36.52 26.27
N ALA A 504 -38.07 -37.50 25.43
CA ALA A 504 -36.73 -37.77 24.90
C ALA A 504 -36.17 -36.59 24.11
N GLN A 505 -37.01 -35.91 23.34
CA GLN A 505 -36.62 -34.74 22.57
C GLN A 505 -36.35 -33.53 23.48
N ALA A 506 -37.14 -33.34 24.52
CA ALA A 506 -36.92 -32.29 25.54
C ALA A 506 -35.63 -32.54 26.32
N GLN A 507 -35.34 -33.79 26.70
CA GLN A 507 -34.12 -34.18 27.39
C GLN A 507 -32.88 -34.06 26.50
N ALA A 508 -32.96 -34.43 25.21
CA ALA A 508 -31.87 -34.25 24.27
C ALA A 508 -31.58 -32.77 24.02
N ASN A 509 -32.61 -31.95 23.89
CA ASN A 509 -32.47 -30.50 23.78
C ASN A 509 -31.84 -29.90 25.04
N LEU A 510 -32.24 -30.35 26.23
CA LEU A 510 -31.70 -29.83 27.47
C LEU A 510 -30.19 -30.17 27.62
N LYS A 511 -29.77 -31.40 27.25
CA LYS A 511 -28.37 -31.82 27.25
C LYS A 511 -27.50 -30.99 26.31
N GLY A 512 -28.05 -30.56 25.18
CA GLY A 512 -27.32 -29.85 24.10
C GLY A 512 -27.30 -28.32 24.25
N THR A 513 -28.04 -27.75 25.19
CA THR A 513 -28.06 -26.29 25.42
C THR A 513 -26.95 -25.82 26.35
N VAL A 514 -26.49 -24.59 26.15
CA VAL A 514 -25.49 -23.96 27.03
C VAL A 514 -26.00 -23.93 28.50
N GLY A 515 -27.30 -23.64 28.69
CA GLY A 515 -27.92 -23.69 30.02
C GLY A 515 -27.97 -25.10 30.61
N GLY A 516 -28.20 -26.12 29.80
CA GLY A 516 -28.19 -27.51 30.23
C GLY A 516 -26.81 -27.99 30.66
N VAL A 517 -25.77 -27.68 29.88
CA VAL A 517 -24.37 -27.99 30.23
C VAL A 517 -23.94 -27.25 31.51
N GLN A 518 -24.35 -25.98 31.62
CA GLN A 518 -24.05 -25.19 32.81
C GLN A 518 -24.77 -25.72 34.06
N GLY A 519 -26.01 -26.22 33.91
CA GLY A 519 -26.75 -26.90 34.98
C GLY A 519 -26.06 -28.19 35.42
N ILE A 520 -25.56 -29.02 34.48
CA ILE A 520 -24.80 -30.24 34.80
C ILE A 520 -23.52 -29.89 35.55
N LEU A 521 -22.77 -28.89 35.14
CA LEU A 521 -21.56 -28.40 35.82
C LEU A 521 -21.87 -27.86 37.22
N GLN A 522 -22.98 -27.14 37.39
CA GLN A 522 -23.41 -26.67 38.71
C GLN A 522 -23.77 -27.82 39.64
N ILE A 523 -24.46 -28.85 39.15
CA ILE A 523 -24.76 -30.06 39.94
C ILE A 523 -23.45 -30.75 40.36
N GLN A 524 -22.52 -30.95 39.45
CA GLN A 524 -21.22 -31.53 39.75
C GLN A 524 -20.43 -30.71 40.79
N GLN A 525 -20.44 -29.39 40.64
CA GLN A 525 -19.75 -28.48 41.55
C GLN A 525 -20.40 -28.45 42.93
N SER A 526 -21.73 -28.52 43.01
CA SER A 526 -22.45 -28.54 44.28
C SER A 526 -22.27 -29.86 45.03
N VAL A 527 -22.12 -30.98 44.30
CA VAL A 527 -21.73 -32.25 44.92
C VAL A 527 -20.29 -32.22 45.44
N SER A 528 -19.36 -31.67 44.66
CA SER A 528 -17.96 -31.55 45.08
C SER A 528 -17.77 -30.63 46.28
N GLN A 529 -18.67 -29.64 46.44
CA GLN A 529 -18.70 -28.73 47.60
C GLN A 529 -19.48 -29.27 48.81
N GLY A 530 -20.07 -30.46 48.70
CA GLY A 530 -20.86 -31.07 49.79
C GLY A 530 -22.24 -30.41 50.02
N ILE A 531 -22.67 -29.51 49.10
CA ILE A 531 -23.97 -28.80 49.22
C ILE A 531 -25.12 -29.74 48.82
N THR A 532 -24.92 -30.58 47.83
CA THR A 532 -25.94 -31.53 47.36
C THR A 532 -25.45 -32.95 47.59
N GLN A 533 -26.31 -33.79 48.16
CA GLN A 533 -26.00 -35.21 48.36
C GLN A 533 -25.87 -35.90 47.01
N ARG A 534 -24.89 -36.81 46.88
CA ARG A 534 -24.58 -37.50 45.64
C ARG A 534 -25.78 -38.27 45.03
N ASP A 535 -26.57 -38.94 45.89
CA ASP A 535 -27.75 -39.69 45.46
C ASP A 535 -28.85 -38.79 44.89
N ALA A 536 -29.02 -37.60 45.48
CA ALA A 536 -29.94 -36.60 44.98
C ALA A 536 -29.48 -36.05 43.60
N ALA A 537 -28.17 -35.83 43.45
CA ALA A 537 -27.59 -35.38 42.17
C ALA A 537 -27.69 -36.46 41.07
N LEU A 538 -27.47 -37.72 41.42
CA LEU A 538 -27.70 -38.87 40.51
C LEU A 538 -29.16 -38.90 40.03
N THR A 539 -30.10 -38.76 40.94
CA THR A 539 -31.53 -38.73 40.62
C THR A 539 -31.90 -37.55 39.70
N LEU A 540 -31.31 -36.36 39.95
CA LEU A 540 -31.51 -35.17 39.10
C LEU A 540 -30.95 -35.39 37.68
N LEU A 541 -29.75 -35.93 37.55
CA LEU A 541 -29.13 -36.23 36.27
C LEU A 541 -29.92 -37.27 35.47
N GLN A 542 -30.46 -38.29 36.15
CA GLN A 542 -31.28 -39.30 35.50
C GLN A 542 -32.65 -38.77 35.12
N THR A 543 -33.34 -38.06 36.02
CA THR A 543 -34.75 -37.67 35.83
C THR A 543 -34.90 -36.47 34.89
N ILE A 544 -34.09 -35.44 35.08
CA ILE A 544 -34.19 -34.20 34.33
C ILE A 544 -33.42 -34.29 33.02
N TYR A 545 -32.18 -34.77 33.08
CA TYR A 545 -31.30 -34.81 31.90
C TYR A 545 -31.36 -36.14 31.16
N GLY A 546 -31.98 -37.20 31.74
CA GLY A 546 -32.12 -38.51 31.08
C GLY A 546 -30.77 -39.22 30.83
N PHE A 547 -29.80 -39.08 31.73
CA PHE A 547 -28.59 -39.90 31.71
C PHE A 547 -28.89 -41.27 32.33
N ASP A 548 -28.25 -42.29 31.81
CA ASP A 548 -28.28 -43.59 32.51
C ASP A 548 -27.43 -43.52 33.79
N PHE A 549 -27.58 -44.51 34.66
CA PHE A 549 -26.89 -44.54 35.96
C PHE A 549 -25.37 -44.44 35.81
N ALA A 550 -24.79 -45.18 34.86
CA ALA A 550 -23.35 -45.20 34.63
C ALA A 550 -22.83 -43.88 34.08
N GLN A 551 -23.58 -43.21 33.18
CA GLN A 551 -23.27 -41.88 32.67
C GLN A 551 -23.34 -40.80 33.75
N ALA A 552 -24.40 -40.83 34.58
CA ALA A 552 -24.58 -39.89 35.67
C ALA A 552 -23.48 -40.07 36.77
N GLU A 553 -23.08 -41.32 37.03
CA GLU A 553 -21.99 -41.62 37.95
C GLU A 553 -20.63 -41.13 37.43
N ASN A 554 -20.35 -41.31 36.14
CA ASN A 554 -19.15 -40.79 35.50
C ASN A 554 -19.10 -39.24 35.50
N ILE A 555 -20.22 -38.57 35.31
CA ILE A 555 -20.32 -37.10 35.41
C ILE A 555 -19.98 -36.59 36.79
N LEU A 556 -20.45 -37.27 37.83
CA LEU A 556 -20.19 -36.87 39.22
C LEU A 556 -18.79 -37.25 39.75
N GLY A 557 -18.06 -38.11 39.03
CA GLY A 557 -16.72 -38.57 39.43
C GLY A 557 -16.72 -39.50 40.62
N THR A 558 -15.56 -40.01 41.03
CA THR A 558 -15.40 -40.83 42.24
C THR A 558 -15.63 -40.01 43.53
N PRO A 559 -16.30 -40.58 44.57
CA PRO A 559 -16.48 -39.88 45.84
C PRO A 559 -15.13 -39.50 46.45
N ILE A 560 -14.97 -38.25 46.77
CA ILE A 560 -13.82 -37.81 47.59
C ILE A 560 -14.10 -38.25 49.02
N GLU A 561 -13.38 -39.28 49.50
CA GLU A 561 -13.40 -39.62 50.94
C GLU A 561 -12.84 -38.44 51.71
N THR A 562 -13.71 -37.74 52.44
CA THR A 562 -13.26 -36.75 53.40
C THR A 562 -12.54 -37.49 54.55
N PRO A 563 -11.29 -37.15 54.91
CA PRO A 563 -10.63 -37.74 56.04
C PRO A 563 -11.43 -37.40 57.27
N VAL A 564 -11.90 -38.42 57.96
CA VAL A 564 -12.52 -38.32 59.31
C VAL A 564 -11.43 -37.77 60.20
N THR A 565 -11.53 -36.51 60.59
CA THR A 565 -10.73 -35.93 61.68
C THR A 565 -11.23 -36.51 62.99
N ALA A 566 -10.38 -37.31 63.59
CA ALA A 566 -10.53 -37.82 64.93
C ALA A 566 -10.36 -36.72 65.99
#